data_111b9e8d8807880a135b3fdde7b9d93c
#
_entry.id   111b9e8d8807880a135b3fdde7b9d93c
#
_cell.length_a   1.000
_cell.length_b   1.000
_cell.length_c   1.000
_cell.angle_alpha   90.00
_cell.angle_beta   90.00
_cell.angle_gamma   90.00
#
_symmetry.space_group_name_H-M   'P 1'
#
loop_
_entity.id
_entity.type
_entity.pdbx_description
1 polymer ?
#
loop_
_entity_poly.entity_id
_entity_poly.type
_entity_poly.pdbx_seq_one_letter_code
_entity_poly.pdbx_strand_id
1 'polypeptide(L)'
;MIDGFKTGYLPLETGKLSGRLGVALNSHRVCHSYNGLIFGFVEMVDTDTGELRYMCKLRGSVHKYVNRGAHNADAFRMSDLCRVFIQLEQNYGIKPHITPLLNVEFGVNIKLPYSPQQVIKAACLYKGFHFAPMGNIGIEYKAAAFRLKIYDKGKQCKLHEFENVLRIEIKAERNYLKKR
;
A
#
# COMPACT_ATOMS: atom_id res chain seq x y z
N MET A 1 -2.29 -9.66 -7.94
CA MET A 1 -1.23 -9.42 -6.93
C MET A 1 -1.63 -8.24 -6.06
N ILE A 2 -1.65 -8.40 -4.73
CA ILE A 2 -1.86 -7.30 -3.78
C ILE A 2 -0.52 -6.59 -3.61
N ASP A 3 -0.48 -5.28 -3.83
CA ASP A 3 0.75 -4.49 -3.74
C ASP A 3 0.80 -3.67 -2.44
N GLY A 4 -0.29 -3.04 -2.08
CA GLY A 4 -0.33 -2.17 -0.94
C GLY A 4 -1.68 -2.13 -0.25
N PHE A 5 -1.68 -1.58 0.96
CA PHE A 5 -2.90 -1.42 1.74
C PHE A 5 -2.77 -0.26 2.73
N LYS A 6 -3.90 0.13 3.29
CA LYS A 6 -4.00 1.05 4.42
C LYS A 6 -5.01 0.50 5.42
N THR A 7 -4.64 0.46 6.69
CA THR A 7 -5.52 0.03 7.77
C THR A 7 -6.27 1.21 8.42
N GLY A 8 -7.31 0.90 9.16
CA GLY A 8 -7.82 1.77 10.21
C GLY A 8 -6.85 1.83 11.39
N TYR A 9 -7.26 2.49 12.45
CA TYR A 9 -6.51 2.49 13.71
C TYR A 9 -6.67 1.16 14.42
N LEU A 10 -5.57 0.66 14.96
CA LEU A 10 -5.47 -0.61 15.69
C LEU A 10 -4.96 -0.31 17.09
N PRO A 11 -5.61 -0.82 18.15
CA PRO A 11 -5.02 -0.82 19.47
C PRO A 11 -3.76 -1.69 19.45
N LEU A 12 -2.70 -1.22 20.03
CA LEU A 12 -1.43 -1.94 20.06
C LEU A 12 -0.92 -2.11 21.49
N GLU A 13 -0.34 -3.29 21.73
CA GLU A 13 0.53 -3.49 22.88
C GLU A 13 1.83 -2.70 22.63
N THR A 14 1.90 -1.51 23.21
CA THR A 14 2.95 -0.50 22.96
C THR A 14 4.37 -1.01 23.18
N GLY A 15 4.58 -1.94 24.10
CA GLY A 15 5.91 -2.47 24.41
C GLY A 15 6.55 -3.30 23.29
N LYS A 16 5.77 -4.01 22.48
CA LYS A 16 6.30 -4.83 21.39
C LYS A 16 6.72 -4.02 20.17
N LEU A 17 6.01 -2.92 19.90
CA LEU A 17 6.26 -2.09 18.72
C LEU A 17 7.40 -1.09 18.92
N SER A 18 7.46 -0.42 20.07
CA SER A 18 8.51 0.55 20.36
C SER A 18 9.89 -0.12 20.41
N GLY A 19 9.99 -1.31 21.01
CA GLY A 19 11.26 -2.03 21.07
C GLY A 19 11.79 -2.50 19.72
N ARG A 20 10.92 -2.93 18.81
CA ARG A 20 11.36 -3.45 17.48
C ARG A 20 11.59 -2.38 16.42
N LEU A 21 10.84 -1.29 16.49
CA LEU A 21 11.02 -0.17 15.54
C LEU A 21 12.04 0.87 16.05
N GLY A 22 12.52 0.72 17.29
CA GLY A 22 13.44 1.69 17.90
C GLY A 22 12.84 3.09 18.04
N VAL A 23 11.50 3.18 18.14
CA VAL A 23 10.79 4.46 18.16
C VAL A 23 10.42 4.81 19.59
N ALA A 24 10.94 5.94 20.09
CA ALA A 24 10.44 6.55 21.30
C ALA A 24 9.09 7.21 21.02
N LEU A 25 8.03 6.75 21.67
CA LEU A 25 6.67 7.30 21.55
C LEU A 25 6.51 8.55 22.43
N ASN A 26 7.36 9.55 22.20
CA ASN A 26 7.45 10.75 23.07
C ASN A 26 6.63 11.93 22.54
N SER A 27 5.84 11.74 21.49
CA SER A 27 5.01 12.78 20.88
C SER A 27 3.63 12.27 20.51
N HIS A 28 2.64 13.16 20.50
CA HIS A 28 1.24 12.84 20.18
C HIS A 28 1.01 12.22 18.79
N ARG A 29 1.98 12.34 17.88
CA ARG A 29 1.93 11.74 16.56
C ARG A 29 3.31 11.43 16.01
N VAL A 30 3.61 10.15 15.81
CA VAL A 30 4.89 9.68 15.25
C VAL A 30 4.61 8.83 14.00
N CYS A 31 5.42 9.02 12.96
CA CYS A 31 5.41 8.14 11.78
C CYS A 31 6.79 7.53 11.62
N HIS A 32 6.84 6.21 11.48
CA HIS A 32 8.06 5.47 11.21
C HIS A 32 7.93 4.70 9.89
N SER A 33 8.95 4.83 9.03
CA SER A 33 9.01 4.10 7.77
C SER A 33 9.96 2.93 7.89
N TYR A 34 9.50 1.74 7.52
CA TYR A 34 10.31 0.53 7.54
C TYR A 34 10.00 -0.36 6.34
N ASN A 35 11.00 -0.59 5.48
CA ASN A 35 10.90 -1.48 4.32
C ASN A 35 9.66 -1.25 3.42
N GLY A 36 9.30 0.02 3.18
CA GLY A 36 8.14 0.36 2.34
C GLY A 36 6.79 0.35 3.05
N LEU A 37 6.74 0.01 4.34
CA LEU A 37 5.60 0.22 5.23
C LEU A 37 5.81 1.47 6.07
N ILE A 38 4.72 2.17 6.36
CA ILE A 38 4.69 3.35 7.23
C ILE A 38 3.76 3.05 8.39
N PHE A 39 4.31 3.07 9.59
CA PHE A 39 3.62 2.94 10.86
C PHE A 39 3.33 4.35 11.39
N GLY A 40 2.06 4.72 11.47
CA GLY A 40 1.64 6.00 12.04
C GLY A 40 1.04 5.78 13.42
N PHE A 41 1.67 6.33 14.45
CA PHE A 41 1.21 6.24 15.83
C PHE A 41 0.46 7.50 16.22
N VAL A 42 -0.63 7.33 16.93
CA VAL A 42 -1.43 8.42 17.49
C VAL A 42 -1.76 8.06 18.94
N GLU A 43 -1.54 8.99 19.82
CA GLU A 43 -2.00 8.92 21.19
C GLU A 43 -3.48 9.32 21.22
N MET A 44 -4.30 8.52 21.87
CA MET A 44 -5.73 8.76 22.05
C MET A 44 -6.08 8.56 23.52
N VAL A 45 -6.93 9.42 24.04
CA VAL A 45 -7.54 9.26 25.37
C VAL A 45 -8.77 8.37 25.19
N ASP A 46 -8.85 7.30 25.94
CA ASP A 46 -10.07 6.50 26.06
C ASP A 46 -11.10 7.34 26.80
N THR A 47 -12.22 7.62 26.14
CA THR A 47 -13.27 8.51 26.70
C THR A 47 -13.97 7.92 27.92
N ASP A 48 -13.96 6.59 28.06
CA ASP A 48 -14.66 5.90 29.15
C ASP A 48 -13.80 5.76 30.40
N THR A 49 -12.49 5.55 30.21
CA THR A 49 -11.54 5.30 31.31
C THR A 49 -10.59 6.48 31.59
N GLY A 50 -10.49 7.44 30.67
CA GLY A 50 -9.49 8.51 30.73
C GLY A 50 -8.05 8.06 30.48
N GLU A 51 -7.81 6.78 30.19
CA GLU A 51 -6.49 6.24 29.97
C GLU A 51 -5.92 6.63 28.59
N LEU A 52 -4.62 6.89 28.54
CA LEU A 52 -3.88 7.10 27.31
C LEU A 52 -3.63 5.75 26.62
N ARG A 53 -4.10 5.63 25.37
CA ARG A 53 -3.86 4.47 24.52
C ARG A 53 -3.16 4.88 23.25
N TYR A 54 -2.21 4.08 22.81
CA TYR A 54 -1.59 4.26 21.52
C TYR A 54 -2.31 3.44 20.45
N MET A 55 -2.64 4.12 19.36
CA MET A 55 -3.26 3.51 18.19
C MET A 55 -2.29 3.56 17.02
N CYS A 56 -2.19 2.46 16.28
CA CYS A 56 -1.36 2.40 15.08
C CYS A 56 -2.21 2.36 13.82
N LYS A 57 -1.72 3.01 12.79
CA LYS A 57 -2.21 2.94 11.43
C LYS A 57 -1.09 2.50 10.52
N LEU A 58 -1.30 1.42 9.79
CA LEU A 58 -0.34 0.88 8.85
C LEU A 58 -0.74 1.22 7.42
N ARG A 59 0.22 1.65 6.60
CA ARG A 59 0.05 1.87 5.17
C ARG A 59 1.33 1.59 4.41
N GLY A 60 1.23 1.28 3.14
CA GLY A 60 2.39 1.10 2.27
C GLY A 60 2.29 -0.11 1.37
N SER A 61 3.41 -0.52 0.82
CA SER A 61 3.52 -1.65 -0.09
C SER A 61 4.06 -2.88 0.64
N VAL A 62 3.23 -3.94 0.72
CA VAL A 62 3.65 -5.25 1.25
C VAL A 62 4.70 -5.91 0.36
N HIS A 63 4.64 -5.63 -0.93
CA HIS A 63 5.63 -6.10 -1.88
C HIS A 63 7.00 -5.45 -1.63
N LYS A 64 7.04 -4.13 -1.43
CA LYS A 64 8.29 -3.45 -1.01
C LYS A 64 8.81 -3.98 0.33
N TYR A 65 7.91 -4.31 1.26
CA TYR A 65 8.32 -4.87 2.55
C TYR A 65 9.10 -6.17 2.39
N VAL A 66 8.66 -7.08 1.52
CA VAL A 66 9.39 -8.32 1.18
C VAL A 66 10.74 -8.00 0.53
N ASN A 67 10.78 -7.00 -0.35
CA ASN A 67 12.00 -6.56 -1.03
C ASN A 67 12.82 -5.55 -0.22
N ARG A 68 12.67 -5.54 1.10
CA ARG A 68 13.44 -4.69 2.04
C ARG A 68 13.41 -3.20 1.69
N GLY A 69 12.30 -2.74 1.12
CA GLY A 69 12.08 -1.35 0.76
C GLY A 69 12.51 -0.96 -0.66
N ALA A 70 13.21 -1.82 -1.40
CA ALA A 70 13.79 -1.50 -2.69
C ALA A 70 12.72 -1.20 -3.77
N HIS A 71 11.98 -2.19 -4.22
CA HIS A 71 11.00 -2.05 -5.30
C HIS A 71 9.79 -2.99 -5.12
N ASN A 72 8.80 -2.85 -5.99
CA ASN A 72 7.60 -3.70 -6.08
C ASN A 72 7.30 -4.06 -7.54
N ALA A 73 8.34 -4.43 -8.29
CA ALA A 73 8.23 -4.63 -9.73
C ALA A 73 8.35 -6.10 -10.17
N ASP A 74 9.00 -6.93 -9.38
CA ASP A 74 9.16 -8.36 -9.59
C ASP A 74 7.89 -9.18 -9.29
N ALA A 75 8.00 -10.49 -9.28
CA ALA A 75 6.90 -11.39 -8.94
C ALA A 75 6.62 -11.38 -7.44
N PHE A 76 5.36 -11.17 -7.07
CA PHE A 76 4.86 -11.24 -5.69
C PHE A 76 3.69 -12.22 -5.63
N ARG A 77 3.85 -13.33 -4.96
CA ARG A 77 2.90 -14.44 -4.91
C ARG A 77 1.98 -14.34 -3.70
N MET A 78 0.91 -15.11 -3.71
CA MET A 78 0.00 -15.22 -2.55
C MET A 78 0.73 -15.75 -1.31
N SER A 79 1.67 -16.68 -1.49
CA SER A 79 2.54 -17.18 -0.41
C SER A 79 3.38 -16.08 0.25
N ASP A 80 3.84 -15.09 -0.53
CA ASP A 80 4.61 -13.96 0.00
C ASP A 80 3.70 -13.05 0.83
N LEU A 81 2.47 -12.81 0.36
CA LEU A 81 1.47 -12.06 1.11
C LEU A 81 1.13 -12.72 2.46
N CYS A 82 0.89 -14.04 2.44
CA CYS A 82 0.62 -14.79 3.68
C CYS A 82 1.81 -14.70 4.66
N ARG A 83 3.04 -14.82 4.15
CA ARG A 83 4.26 -14.66 4.95
C ARG A 83 4.35 -13.27 5.58
N VAL A 84 4.03 -12.21 4.81
CA VAL A 84 4.00 -10.84 5.36
C VAL A 84 3.00 -10.71 6.49
N PHE A 85 1.79 -11.25 6.34
CA PHE A 85 0.79 -11.17 7.41
C PHE A 85 1.22 -11.90 8.67
N ILE A 86 1.83 -13.08 8.54
CA ILE A 86 2.41 -13.81 9.68
C ILE A 86 3.50 -12.98 10.35
N GLN A 87 4.39 -12.36 9.56
CA GLN A 87 5.45 -11.51 10.11
C GLN A 87 4.90 -10.26 10.80
N LEU A 88 3.86 -9.63 10.25
CA LEU A 88 3.21 -8.46 10.86
C LEU A 88 2.57 -8.82 12.20
N GLU A 89 1.95 -9.99 12.29
CA GLU A 89 1.39 -10.50 13.54
C GLU A 89 2.48 -10.84 14.57
N GLN A 90 3.47 -11.64 14.19
CA GLN A 90 4.54 -12.07 15.07
C GLN A 90 5.44 -10.92 15.54
N ASN A 91 5.79 -10.03 14.61
CA ASN A 91 6.77 -8.97 14.88
C ASN A 91 6.13 -7.72 15.50
N TYR A 92 4.89 -7.42 15.15
CA TYR A 92 4.27 -6.15 15.51
C TYR A 92 2.91 -6.29 16.20
N GLY A 93 2.41 -7.51 16.41
CA GLY A 93 1.11 -7.76 17.02
C GLY A 93 -0.08 -7.35 16.15
N ILE A 94 0.14 -7.09 14.84
CA ILE A 94 -0.90 -6.68 13.90
C ILE A 94 -1.63 -7.92 13.40
N LYS A 95 -2.82 -8.17 13.93
CA LYS A 95 -3.64 -9.35 13.61
C LYS A 95 -4.50 -9.08 12.37
N PRO A 96 -4.24 -9.74 11.23
CA PRO A 96 -4.95 -9.45 9.97
C PRO A 96 -6.47 -9.63 10.05
N HIS A 97 -6.95 -10.62 10.80
CA HIS A 97 -8.38 -10.98 10.89
C HIS A 97 -9.25 -9.94 11.63
N ILE A 98 -8.64 -9.08 12.46
CA ILE A 98 -9.34 -7.98 13.14
C ILE A 98 -8.93 -6.61 12.64
N THR A 99 -8.01 -6.55 11.67
CA THR A 99 -7.47 -5.30 11.14
C THR A 99 -8.41 -4.70 10.09
N PRO A 100 -9.06 -3.54 10.36
CA PRO A 100 -9.95 -2.93 9.38
C PRO A 100 -9.14 -2.35 8.22
N LEU A 101 -9.45 -2.79 7.00
CA LEU A 101 -8.85 -2.25 5.78
C LEU A 101 -9.59 -0.99 5.33
N LEU A 102 -8.85 0.08 5.04
CA LEU A 102 -9.37 1.32 4.46
C LEU A 102 -9.19 1.37 2.94
N ASN A 103 -8.13 0.77 2.43
CA ASN A 103 -7.95 0.52 1.00
C ASN A 103 -7.00 -0.67 0.76
N VAL A 104 -7.11 -1.20 -0.45
CA VAL A 104 -6.22 -2.26 -0.96
C VAL A 104 -5.81 -1.88 -2.38
N GLU A 105 -4.53 -2.02 -2.68
CA GLU A 105 -3.98 -1.85 -4.01
C GLU A 105 -3.57 -3.20 -4.57
N PHE A 106 -4.03 -3.51 -5.76
CA PHE A 106 -3.64 -4.72 -6.49
C PHE A 106 -3.45 -4.42 -7.97
N GLY A 107 -2.53 -5.13 -8.60
CA GLY A 107 -2.23 -4.88 -9.99
C GLY A 107 -1.46 -6.02 -10.63
N VAL A 108 -1.26 -5.89 -11.92
CA VAL A 108 -0.52 -6.82 -12.77
C VAL A 108 0.59 -6.08 -13.50
N ASN A 109 1.76 -6.70 -13.60
CA ASN A 109 2.87 -6.27 -14.43
C ASN A 109 2.85 -7.11 -15.71
N ILE A 110 2.92 -6.45 -16.86
CA ILE A 110 2.88 -7.06 -18.18
C ILE A 110 4.15 -6.65 -18.93
N LYS A 111 5.01 -7.61 -19.26
CA LYS A 111 6.17 -7.36 -20.12
C LYS A 111 5.68 -7.22 -21.57
N LEU A 112 5.98 -6.08 -22.18
CA LEU A 112 5.63 -5.81 -23.57
C LEU A 112 6.85 -5.94 -24.47
N PRO A 113 6.66 -6.29 -25.76
CA PRO A 113 7.75 -6.27 -26.74
C PRO A 113 8.11 -4.85 -27.23
N TYR A 114 7.38 -3.84 -26.76
CA TYR A 114 7.52 -2.42 -27.11
C TYR A 114 7.30 -1.52 -25.90
N SER A 115 7.53 -0.22 -26.09
CA SER A 115 7.38 0.76 -25.02
C SER A 115 5.95 0.83 -24.47
N PRO A 116 5.75 0.78 -23.15
CA PRO A 116 4.45 0.97 -22.50
C PRO A 116 3.75 2.27 -22.87
N GLN A 117 4.49 3.28 -23.30
CA GLN A 117 3.94 4.56 -23.74
C GLN A 117 2.97 4.44 -24.93
N GLN A 118 3.14 3.42 -25.79
CA GLN A 118 2.20 3.18 -26.89
C GLN A 118 0.82 2.79 -26.36
N VAL A 119 0.75 1.89 -25.37
CA VAL A 119 -0.52 1.48 -24.72
C VAL A 119 -1.11 2.65 -23.93
N ILE A 120 -0.28 3.39 -23.18
CA ILE A 120 -0.74 4.51 -22.36
C ILE A 120 -1.36 5.61 -23.24
N LYS A 121 -0.76 5.92 -24.38
CA LYS A 121 -1.30 6.91 -25.33
C LYS A 121 -2.58 6.44 -26.02
N ALA A 122 -2.73 5.15 -26.26
CA ALA A 122 -3.93 4.57 -26.87
C ALA A 122 -5.10 4.44 -25.89
N ALA A 123 -4.84 4.41 -24.58
CA ALA A 123 -5.86 4.29 -23.54
C ALA A 123 -6.50 5.66 -23.26
N CYS A 124 -7.55 6.00 -24.01
CA CYS A 124 -8.17 7.34 -23.94
C CYS A 124 -9.27 7.45 -22.88
N LEU A 125 -10.11 6.40 -22.75
CA LEU A 125 -11.35 6.45 -21.97
C LEU A 125 -11.55 5.20 -21.12
N TYR A 126 -12.16 5.40 -19.96
CA TYR A 126 -12.74 4.32 -19.16
C TYR A 126 -14.19 4.66 -18.81
N LYS A 127 -15.14 3.84 -19.25
CA LYS A 127 -16.59 4.07 -19.05
C LYS A 127 -17.05 5.49 -19.46
N GLY A 128 -16.54 5.99 -20.60
CA GLY A 128 -16.89 7.32 -21.14
C GLY A 128 -16.14 8.50 -20.48
N PHE A 129 -15.29 8.27 -19.51
CA PHE A 129 -14.51 9.33 -18.85
C PHE A 129 -13.04 9.28 -19.26
N HIS A 130 -12.44 10.45 -19.48
CA HIS A 130 -11.04 10.58 -19.79
C HIS A 130 -10.15 10.24 -18.60
N PHE A 131 -9.00 9.63 -18.90
CA PHE A 131 -7.93 9.47 -17.93
C PHE A 131 -7.23 10.80 -17.66
N ALA A 132 -6.84 11.02 -16.41
CA ALA A 132 -5.95 12.11 -16.03
C ALA A 132 -4.47 11.67 -16.13
N PRO A 133 -3.55 12.56 -16.53
CA PRO A 133 -2.14 12.22 -16.60
C PRO A 133 -1.54 11.98 -15.20
N MET A 134 -0.64 11.02 -15.10
CA MET A 134 0.23 10.75 -13.94
C MET A 134 1.67 11.19 -14.28
N GLY A 135 1.91 12.49 -14.40
CA GLY A 135 3.19 13.01 -14.88
C GLY A 135 3.53 12.45 -16.26
N ASN A 136 4.78 12.02 -16.42
CA ASN A 136 5.28 11.41 -17.66
C ASN A 136 5.32 9.88 -17.66
N ILE A 137 4.79 9.25 -16.61
CA ILE A 137 4.88 7.79 -16.44
C ILE A 137 3.60 7.06 -16.82
N GLY A 138 2.42 7.71 -16.78
CA GLY A 138 1.17 7.02 -17.02
C GLY A 138 -0.06 7.89 -16.92
N ILE A 139 -1.20 7.22 -16.74
CA ILE A 139 -2.53 7.81 -16.65
C ILE A 139 -3.31 7.18 -15.50
N GLU A 140 -4.25 7.93 -14.92
CA GLU A 140 -5.16 7.43 -13.89
C GLU A 140 -6.61 7.85 -14.15
N TYR A 141 -7.52 6.98 -13.74
CA TYR A 141 -8.94 7.27 -13.61
C TYR A 141 -9.33 7.21 -12.13
N LYS A 142 -10.01 8.24 -11.65
CA LYS A 142 -10.47 8.35 -10.26
C LYS A 142 -11.98 8.27 -10.20
N ALA A 143 -12.48 7.26 -9.50
CA ALA A 143 -13.88 7.16 -9.12
C ALA A 143 -14.02 7.33 -7.60
N ALA A 144 -15.25 7.48 -7.11
CA ALA A 144 -15.52 7.64 -5.68
C ALA A 144 -15.08 6.43 -4.83
N ALA A 145 -15.10 5.23 -5.42
CA ALA A 145 -14.84 3.97 -4.71
C ALA A 145 -13.52 3.30 -5.09
N PHE A 146 -12.89 3.68 -6.19
CA PHE A 146 -11.63 3.09 -6.63
C PHE A 146 -10.85 4.05 -7.54
N ARG A 147 -9.56 3.72 -7.75
CA ARG A 147 -8.70 4.34 -8.76
C ARG A 147 -8.16 3.25 -9.67
N LEU A 148 -8.11 3.53 -10.97
CA LEU A 148 -7.44 2.70 -11.97
C LEU A 148 -6.23 3.47 -12.48
N LYS A 149 -5.05 2.85 -12.44
CA LYS A 149 -3.80 3.43 -12.95
C LYS A 149 -3.22 2.51 -14.02
N ILE A 150 -2.70 3.11 -15.08
CA ILE A 150 -2.00 2.43 -16.16
C ILE A 150 -0.69 3.19 -16.37
N TYR A 151 0.45 2.55 -16.14
CA TYR A 151 1.72 3.25 -16.17
C TYR A 151 2.92 2.37 -16.52
N ASP A 152 4.00 3.05 -16.94
CA ASP A 152 5.30 2.49 -17.23
C ASP A 152 6.03 2.17 -15.92
N LYS A 153 6.14 0.89 -15.61
CA LYS A 153 6.74 0.42 -14.35
C LYS A 153 8.24 0.62 -14.34
N GLY A 154 8.91 0.45 -15.46
CA GLY A 154 10.35 0.71 -15.59
C GLY A 154 10.71 2.16 -15.28
N LYS A 155 9.98 3.11 -15.86
CA LYS A 155 10.15 4.54 -15.55
C LYS A 155 9.85 4.87 -14.10
N GLN A 156 8.81 4.25 -13.52
CA GLN A 156 8.43 4.47 -12.12
C GLN A 156 9.50 3.96 -11.14
N CYS A 157 10.08 2.79 -11.40
CA CYS A 157 11.12 2.20 -10.55
C CYS A 157 12.52 2.74 -10.85
N LYS A 158 12.76 3.30 -12.06
CA LYS A 158 14.07 3.70 -12.57
C LYS A 158 15.07 2.53 -12.62
N LEU A 159 14.59 1.34 -12.97
CA LEU A 159 15.39 0.12 -13.06
C LEU A 159 15.30 -0.45 -14.48
N HIS A 160 16.45 -0.65 -15.13
CA HIS A 160 16.54 -1.16 -16.50
C HIS A 160 15.95 -2.55 -16.69
N GLU A 161 16.04 -3.40 -15.69
CA GLU A 161 15.48 -4.77 -15.71
C GLU A 161 13.93 -4.78 -15.87
N PHE A 162 13.25 -3.67 -15.52
CA PHE A 162 11.82 -3.49 -15.70
C PHE A 162 11.47 -2.60 -16.90
N GLU A 163 12.40 -2.38 -17.82
CA GLU A 163 12.11 -1.74 -19.08
C GLU A 163 11.00 -2.48 -19.83
N ASN A 164 10.11 -1.74 -20.50
CA ASN A 164 8.94 -2.26 -21.22
C ASN A 164 7.94 -3.04 -20.34
N VAL A 165 7.92 -2.81 -19.05
CA VAL A 165 6.89 -3.34 -18.15
C VAL A 165 5.76 -2.33 -17.99
N LEU A 166 4.58 -2.66 -18.50
CA LEU A 166 3.32 -1.97 -18.24
C LEU A 166 2.73 -2.47 -16.92
N ARG A 167 2.32 -1.55 -16.06
CA ARG A 167 1.52 -1.90 -14.88
C ARG A 167 0.11 -1.38 -15.00
N ILE A 168 -0.85 -2.26 -14.74
CA ILE A 168 -2.26 -1.92 -14.52
C ILE A 168 -2.55 -2.16 -13.04
N GLU A 169 -3.04 -1.14 -12.34
CA GLU A 169 -3.25 -1.16 -10.89
C GLU A 169 -4.61 -0.61 -10.52
N ILE A 170 -5.31 -1.29 -9.64
CA ILE A 170 -6.55 -0.83 -9.03
C ILE A 170 -6.31 -0.62 -7.55
N LYS A 171 -6.70 0.55 -7.06
CA LYS A 171 -6.81 0.87 -5.65
C LYS A 171 -8.27 0.91 -5.27
N ALA A 172 -8.72 -0.09 -4.51
CA ALA A 172 -10.05 -0.11 -3.93
C ALA A 172 -10.08 0.69 -2.63
N GLU A 173 -10.97 1.66 -2.53
CA GLU A 173 -11.15 2.50 -1.33
C GLU A 173 -12.19 1.89 -0.38
N ARG A 174 -12.23 2.37 0.88
CA ARG A 174 -13.12 1.86 1.94
C ARG A 174 -14.58 1.68 1.51
N ASN A 175 -15.10 2.63 0.73
CA ASN A 175 -16.49 2.58 0.27
C ASN A 175 -16.78 1.39 -0.66
N TYR A 176 -15.76 0.92 -1.40
CA TYR A 176 -15.85 -0.30 -2.21
C TYR A 176 -15.81 -1.55 -1.34
N LEU A 177 -14.95 -1.55 -0.31
CA LEU A 177 -14.75 -2.69 0.59
C LEU A 177 -15.94 -2.93 1.55
N LYS A 178 -16.74 -1.90 1.84
CA LYS A 178 -17.91 -1.99 2.74
C LYS A 178 -19.19 -2.52 2.06
N LYS A 179 -19.21 -2.63 0.74
CA LYS A 179 -20.42 -3.04 -0.02
C LYS A 179 -20.58 -4.56 -0.13
N ARG A 180 -19.86 -5.35 0.66
CA ARG A 180 -19.97 -6.82 0.70
C ARG A 180 -20.33 -7.32 2.08
#